data_33d38525ed5bdbba0856466a9e29340b
#
_entry.id   33d38525ed5bdbba0856466a9e29340b
#
_cell.length_a   1.000
_cell.length_b   1.000
_cell.length_c   1.000
_cell.angle_alpha   90.00
_cell.angle_beta   90.00
_cell.angle_gamma   90.00
#
_symmetry.space_group_name_H-M   'P 1'
#
loop_
_entity.id
_entity.type
_entity.pdbx_description
1 polymer ?
#
loop_
_entity_poly.entity_id
_entity_poly.type
_entity_poly.pdbx_seq_one_letter_code
_entity_poly.pdbx_strand_id
1 'polypeptide(L)'
;MLETLYTERLILRKLMETDAADLFAIRSSEEVNRYIERAPYQDMSESENYIVTQKEKTETGEWVILGMELKHPSVLVGSICLFSFSDDRSSCELGYELHPSYQGRGLMLEALETL
;
A
#
# COMPACT_ATOMS: atom_id res chain seq x y z
N MET A 1 1.14 -16.86 -4.10
CA MET A 1 1.60 -16.42 -2.77
C MET A 1 2.40 -15.13 -2.89
N LEU A 2 2.17 -14.20 -2.00
CA LEU A 2 2.85 -12.90 -2.03
C LEU A 2 4.20 -12.99 -1.34
N GLU A 3 5.26 -12.67 -2.07
CA GLU A 3 6.62 -12.65 -1.52
C GLU A 3 7.00 -11.25 -1.05
N THR A 4 7.85 -11.19 -0.03
CA THR A 4 8.44 -9.93 0.41
C THR A 4 9.56 -9.56 -0.56
N LEU A 5 9.55 -8.32 -1.04
CA LEU A 5 10.56 -7.80 -1.96
C LEU A 5 11.38 -6.72 -1.25
N TYR A 6 12.65 -6.68 -1.54
CA TYR A 6 13.57 -5.72 -0.93
C TYR A 6 14.19 -4.83 -2.00
N THR A 7 14.18 -3.52 -1.75
CA THR A 7 14.90 -2.56 -2.56
C THR A 7 16.00 -1.94 -1.70
N GLU A 8 16.72 -0.96 -2.23
CA GLU A 8 17.75 -0.28 -1.47
C GLU A 8 17.20 0.37 -0.19
N ARG A 9 16.05 1.04 -0.29
CA ARG A 9 15.47 1.81 0.83
C ARG A 9 14.18 1.23 1.39
N LEU A 10 13.55 0.27 0.69
CA LEU A 10 12.21 -0.19 1.00
C LEU A 10 12.11 -1.70 1.18
N ILE A 11 11.11 -2.10 1.94
CA ILE A 11 10.63 -3.48 2.02
C ILE A 11 9.19 -3.45 1.53
N LEU A 12 8.90 -4.22 0.49
CA LEU A 12 7.54 -4.35 -0.06
C LEU A 12 6.99 -5.67 0.45
N ARG A 13 5.94 -5.61 1.24
CA ARG A 13 5.42 -6.76 1.97
C ARG A 13 3.91 -6.69 2.17
N LYS A 14 3.35 -7.78 2.68
CA LYS A 14 1.93 -7.79 3.08
C LYS A 14 1.70 -6.76 4.17
N LEU A 15 0.48 -6.21 4.20
CA LEU A 15 0.04 -5.39 5.31
C LEU A 15 -0.13 -6.27 6.55
N MET A 16 0.21 -5.73 7.71
CA MET A 16 0.08 -6.41 9.01
C MET A 16 -0.78 -5.56 9.93
N GLU A 17 -1.35 -6.20 10.95
CA GLU A 17 -2.18 -5.49 11.93
C GLU A 17 -1.44 -4.33 12.58
N THR A 18 -0.13 -4.47 12.77
CA THR A 18 0.72 -3.43 13.34
C THR A 18 0.88 -2.21 12.43
N ASP A 19 0.43 -2.29 11.17
CA ASP A 19 0.49 -1.17 10.23
C ASP A 19 -0.67 -0.19 10.37
N ALA A 20 -1.66 -0.48 11.22
CA ALA A 20 -2.88 0.32 11.31
C ALA A 20 -2.61 1.80 11.59
N ALA A 21 -1.69 2.11 12.50
CA ALA A 21 -1.37 3.49 12.85
C ALA A 21 -0.73 4.25 11.68
N ASP A 22 0.25 3.63 11.01
CA ASP A 22 0.91 4.25 9.86
C ASP A 22 -0.05 4.40 8.69
N LEU A 23 -0.89 3.41 8.45
CA LEU A 23 -1.90 3.47 7.40
C LEU A 23 -2.92 4.58 7.69
N PHE A 24 -3.30 4.74 8.94
CA PHE A 24 -4.19 5.82 9.35
C PHE A 24 -3.57 7.19 9.03
N ALA A 25 -2.28 7.36 9.33
CA ALA A 25 -1.58 8.61 9.03
C ALA A 25 -1.61 8.92 7.52
N ILE A 26 -1.45 7.89 6.68
CA ILE A 26 -1.51 8.06 5.22
C ILE A 26 -2.92 8.41 4.77
N ARG A 27 -3.92 7.65 5.19
CA ARG A 27 -5.29 7.76 4.68
C ARG A 27 -6.14 8.84 5.35
N SER A 28 -5.66 9.44 6.42
CA SER A 28 -6.29 10.62 7.00
C SER A 28 -5.78 11.91 6.34
N SER A 29 -4.75 11.83 5.50
CA SER A 29 -4.19 12.98 4.81
C SER A 29 -5.10 13.45 3.67
N GLU A 30 -5.43 14.74 3.65
CA GLU A 30 -6.20 15.33 2.57
C GLU A 30 -5.44 15.28 1.24
N GLU A 31 -4.12 15.44 1.28
CA GLU A 31 -3.29 15.38 0.08
C GLU A 31 -3.35 14.01 -0.59
N VAL A 32 -3.27 12.94 0.20
CA VAL A 32 -3.34 11.58 -0.33
C VAL A 32 -4.70 11.32 -0.96
N ASN A 33 -5.77 11.79 -0.33
CA ASN A 33 -7.13 11.51 -0.77
C ASN A 33 -7.64 12.46 -1.86
N ARG A 34 -6.92 13.52 -2.14
CA ARG A 34 -7.36 14.58 -3.08
C ARG A 34 -7.78 14.03 -4.45
N TYR A 35 -7.06 13.07 -4.98
CA TYR A 35 -7.30 12.55 -6.33
C TYR A 35 -7.88 11.13 -6.33
N ILE A 36 -8.27 10.60 -5.18
CA ILE A 36 -8.74 9.21 -5.05
C ILE A 36 -10.25 9.14 -4.79
N GLU A 37 -10.93 10.25 -4.69
CA GLU A 37 -12.38 10.31 -4.41
C GLU A 37 -12.79 9.45 -3.21
N ARG A 38 -12.01 9.53 -2.15
CA ARG A 38 -12.22 8.78 -0.93
C ARG A 38 -12.20 9.74 0.26
N ALA A 39 -13.14 9.57 1.18
CA ALA A 39 -13.15 10.36 2.41
C ALA A 39 -11.92 10.03 3.25
N PRO A 40 -11.24 11.03 3.83
CA PRO A 40 -10.12 10.77 4.74
C PRO A 40 -10.59 9.94 5.94
N TYR A 41 -9.72 9.05 6.42
CA TYR A 41 -10.03 8.27 7.62
C TYR A 41 -10.13 9.18 8.85
N GLN A 42 -11.11 8.90 9.69
CA GLN A 42 -11.34 9.66 10.91
C GLN A 42 -11.11 8.81 12.17
N ASP A 43 -10.94 7.51 12.01
CA ASP A 43 -10.95 6.55 13.11
C ASP A 43 -9.99 5.40 12.79
N MET A 44 -9.26 4.95 13.80
CA MET A 44 -8.31 3.84 13.63
C MET A 44 -8.99 2.54 13.20
N SER A 45 -10.26 2.34 13.55
CA SER A 45 -10.99 1.14 13.15
C SER A 45 -11.11 1.03 11.63
N GLU A 46 -11.10 2.14 10.90
CA GLU A 46 -11.13 2.13 9.44
C GLU A 46 -9.87 1.49 8.86
N SER A 47 -8.68 1.81 9.45
CA SER A 47 -7.41 1.19 9.06
C SER A 47 -7.40 -0.29 9.40
N GLU A 48 -7.84 -0.65 10.58
CA GLU A 48 -7.87 -2.03 11.02
C GLU A 48 -8.78 -2.88 10.12
N ASN A 49 -9.98 -2.38 9.81
CA ASN A 49 -10.91 -3.05 8.93
C ASN A 49 -10.35 -3.18 7.51
N TYR A 50 -9.68 -2.16 7.02
CA TYR A 50 -9.06 -2.19 5.69
C TYR A 50 -8.02 -3.30 5.60
N ILE A 51 -7.16 -3.41 6.62
CA ILE A 51 -6.10 -4.43 6.64
C ILE A 51 -6.71 -5.84 6.60
N VAL A 52 -7.75 -6.09 7.40
CA VAL A 52 -8.45 -7.39 7.40
C VAL A 52 -9.04 -7.69 6.02
N THR A 53 -9.75 -6.71 5.44
CA THR A 53 -10.38 -6.86 4.13
C THR A 53 -9.36 -7.14 3.03
N GLN A 54 -8.24 -6.42 3.03
CA GLN A 54 -7.20 -6.61 2.02
C GLN A 54 -6.50 -7.94 2.16
N LYS A 55 -6.34 -8.43 3.38
CA LYS A 55 -5.76 -9.74 3.63
C LYS A 55 -6.63 -10.84 3.00
N GLU A 56 -7.94 -10.75 3.19
CA GLU A 56 -8.88 -11.69 2.59
C GLU A 56 -8.84 -11.66 1.06
N LYS A 57 -8.83 -10.47 0.47
CA LYS A 57 -8.79 -10.31 -0.98
C LYS A 57 -7.49 -10.79 -1.61
N THR A 58 -6.39 -10.64 -0.89
CA THR A 58 -5.09 -11.15 -1.33
C THR A 58 -5.10 -12.68 -1.31
N GLU A 59 -5.70 -13.29 -0.29
CA GLU A 59 -5.80 -14.74 -0.19
C GLU A 59 -6.65 -15.35 -1.30
N THR A 60 -7.71 -14.65 -1.74
CA THR A 60 -8.56 -15.11 -2.84
C THR A 60 -7.98 -14.80 -4.21
N GLY A 61 -6.94 -13.98 -4.28
CA GLY A 61 -6.32 -13.60 -5.54
C GLY A 61 -7.05 -12.48 -6.31
N GLU A 62 -8.07 -11.86 -5.69
CA GLU A 62 -8.79 -10.75 -6.34
C GLU A 62 -7.87 -9.55 -6.58
N TRP A 63 -7.03 -9.26 -5.59
CA TRP A 63 -5.99 -8.26 -5.75
C TRP A 63 -4.79 -8.58 -4.88
N VAL A 64 -3.69 -7.88 -5.18
CA VAL A 64 -2.45 -8.01 -4.41
C VAL A 64 -2.12 -6.62 -3.88
N ILE A 65 -1.97 -6.50 -2.57
CA ILE A 65 -1.56 -5.24 -1.97
C ILE A 65 -0.24 -5.40 -1.26
N LEU A 66 0.68 -4.48 -1.54
CA LEU A 66 2.01 -4.44 -0.93
C LEU A 66 2.14 -3.16 -0.11
N GLY A 67 2.43 -3.33 1.17
CA GLY A 67 2.82 -2.20 2.01
C GLY A 67 4.26 -1.82 1.69
N MET A 68 4.53 -0.52 1.67
CA MET A 68 5.86 0.02 1.44
C MET A 68 6.44 0.45 2.78
N GLU A 69 7.34 -0.35 3.32
CA GLU A 69 8.03 -0.01 4.56
C GLU A 69 9.38 0.59 4.26
N LEU A 70 9.65 1.78 4.78
CA LEU A 70 10.97 2.39 4.71
C LEU A 70 11.88 1.65 5.68
N LYS A 71 13.13 1.38 5.31
CA LYS A 71 14.06 0.63 6.17
C LYS A 71 14.58 1.47 7.34
N HIS A 72 14.84 2.75 7.10
CA HIS A 72 15.41 3.65 8.12
C HIS A 72 14.79 5.03 8.03
N PRO A 73 13.96 5.45 8.99
CA PRO A 73 13.41 4.64 10.09
C PRO A 73 12.38 3.64 9.58
N SER A 74 12.15 2.58 10.36
CA SER A 74 11.17 1.56 10.00
C SER A 74 9.75 2.13 10.17
N VAL A 75 9.11 2.44 9.05
CA VAL A 75 7.76 3.02 9.03
C VAL A 75 7.08 2.68 7.70
N LEU A 76 5.79 2.38 7.75
CA LEU A 76 5.01 2.19 6.53
C LEU A 76 4.74 3.56 5.92
N VAL A 77 5.18 3.79 4.69
CA VAL A 77 5.07 5.10 4.03
C VAL A 77 4.06 5.11 2.89
N GLY A 78 3.63 3.96 2.43
CA GLY A 78 2.66 3.88 1.33
C GLY A 78 2.25 2.45 1.02
N SER A 79 1.55 2.29 -0.09
CA SER A 79 1.14 0.97 -0.56
C SER A 79 0.97 0.97 -2.08
N ILE A 80 1.05 -0.23 -2.65
CA ILE A 80 0.81 -0.48 -4.07
C ILE A 80 -0.23 -1.58 -4.15
N CYS A 81 -1.27 -1.39 -4.96
CA CYS A 81 -2.31 -2.37 -5.16
C CYS A 81 -2.37 -2.77 -6.63
N LEU A 82 -2.36 -4.06 -6.89
CA LEU A 82 -2.56 -4.64 -8.22
C LEU A 82 -3.93 -5.30 -8.23
N PHE A 83 -4.77 -4.96 -9.18
CA PHE A 83 -6.15 -5.44 -9.23
C PHE A 83 -6.64 -5.52 -10.67
N SER A 84 -7.89 -5.96 -10.85
CA SER A 84 -8.48 -6.14 -12.19
C SER A 84 -7.60 -6.99 -13.10
N PHE A 85 -7.13 -8.13 -12.57
CA PHE A 85 -6.31 -9.05 -13.35
C PHE A 85 -7.08 -9.60 -14.53
N SER A 86 -6.41 -9.69 -15.69
CA SER A 86 -6.96 -10.38 -16.85
C SER A 86 -7.06 -11.89 -16.55
N ASP A 87 -7.88 -12.61 -17.32
CA ASP A 87 -8.10 -14.04 -17.09
C ASP A 87 -6.81 -14.85 -17.12
N ASP A 88 -5.88 -14.48 -18.00
CA ASP A 88 -4.58 -15.14 -18.11
C ASP A 88 -3.50 -14.55 -17.20
N ARG A 89 -3.87 -13.57 -16.38
CA ARG A 89 -2.96 -12.89 -15.45
C ARG A 89 -1.80 -12.14 -16.11
N SER A 90 -1.90 -11.85 -17.40
CA SER A 90 -0.84 -11.13 -18.11
C SER A 90 -0.92 -9.61 -17.95
N SER A 91 -2.06 -9.10 -17.49
CA SER A 91 -2.24 -7.66 -17.26
C SER A 91 -3.08 -7.40 -16.03
N CYS A 92 -2.93 -6.22 -15.47
CA CYS A 92 -3.71 -5.77 -14.32
C CYS A 92 -3.68 -4.24 -14.24
N GLU A 93 -4.52 -3.69 -13.39
CA GLU A 93 -4.50 -2.27 -13.07
C GLU A 93 -3.64 -2.04 -11.83
N LEU A 94 -3.08 -0.86 -11.73
CA LEU A 94 -2.18 -0.46 -10.64
C LEU A 94 -2.74 0.76 -9.92
N GLY A 95 -2.83 0.66 -8.60
CA GLY A 95 -3.12 1.82 -7.75
C GLY A 95 -2.01 1.96 -6.72
N TYR A 96 -1.74 3.16 -6.27
CA TYR A 96 -0.73 3.38 -5.25
C TYR A 96 -1.01 4.65 -4.46
N GLU A 97 -0.44 4.71 -3.25
CA GLU A 97 -0.49 5.90 -2.40
C GLU A 97 0.82 6.02 -1.63
N LEU A 98 1.18 7.24 -1.27
CA LEU A 98 2.42 7.53 -0.56
C LEU A 98 2.17 8.71 0.37
N HIS A 99 2.63 8.59 1.62
CA HIS A 99 2.51 9.65 2.61
C HIS A 99 3.20 10.92 2.09
N PRO A 100 2.56 12.10 2.21
CA PRO A 100 3.10 13.34 1.65
C PRO A 100 4.52 13.67 2.06
N SER A 101 4.92 13.34 3.30
CA SER A 101 6.26 13.59 3.81
C SER A 101 7.35 12.83 3.07
N TYR A 102 6.97 11.80 2.32
CA TYR A 102 7.92 10.92 1.61
C TYR A 102 7.83 11.04 0.09
N GLN A 103 6.97 11.90 -0.41
CA GLN A 103 6.86 12.17 -1.84
C GLN A 103 8.07 12.97 -2.34
N GLY A 104 8.37 12.84 -3.62
CA GLY A 104 9.46 13.58 -4.24
C GLY A 104 10.85 13.05 -3.96
N ARG A 105 10.96 11.84 -3.41
CA ARG A 105 12.25 11.22 -3.08
C ARG A 105 12.59 10.01 -3.96
N GLY A 106 11.76 9.73 -4.97
CA GLY A 106 11.97 8.58 -5.85
C GLY A 106 11.59 7.23 -5.25
N LEU A 107 10.92 7.19 -4.11
CA LEU A 107 10.56 5.94 -3.44
C LEU A 107 9.55 5.12 -4.24
N MET A 108 8.52 5.76 -4.79
CA MET A 108 7.51 5.06 -5.57
C MET A 108 8.11 4.47 -6.84
N LEU A 109 8.97 5.20 -7.52
CA LEU A 109 9.67 4.71 -8.70
C LEU A 109 10.54 3.50 -8.35
N GLU A 110 11.27 3.59 -7.26
CA GLU A 110 12.11 2.48 -6.76
C GLU A 110 11.26 1.23 -6.51
N ALA A 111 10.09 1.38 -5.89
CA ALA A 111 9.18 0.28 -5.63
C ALA A 111 8.64 -0.32 -6.93
N LEU A 112 8.18 0.51 -7.86
CA LEU A 112 7.58 0.07 -9.11
C LEU A 112 8.59 -0.67 -10.00
N GLU A 113 9.85 -0.26 -10.00
CA GLU A 113 10.89 -0.92 -10.78
C GLU A 113 11.18 -2.34 -10.30
N THR A 114 10.86 -2.65 -9.05
CA THR A 114 11.09 -3.96 -8.46
C THR A 114 9.99 -4.98 -8.82
N LEU A 115 8.84 -4.50 -9.21
CA LEU A 115 7.68 -5.36 -9.52
C LEU A 115 7.77 -6.07 -10.88
#